data_b9294ea645e1dd66683f1a6f35e0d16b
#
_entry.id   b9294ea645e1dd66683f1a6f35e0d16b
#
_cell.length_a   1.000
_cell.length_b   1.000
_cell.length_c   1.000
_cell.angle_alpha   90.00
_cell.angle_beta   90.00
_cell.angle_gamma   90.00
#
_symmetry.space_group_name_H-M   'P 1'
#
loop_
_entity.id
_entity.type
_entity.pdbx_description
1 polymer ?
#
loop_
_entity_poly.entity_id
_entity_poly.type
_entity_poly.pdbx_seq_one_letter_code
_entity_poly.pdbx_strand_id
1 'polypeptide(L)'
;IAKVFGTKYFITDVLFTKDNVEITEPKLVSLILDTRCDNMRIESNNGGRIFALNVRKAVKAKNEKCIIQAKPTTANKETRILLKSGWIKKHCYFLAEGEYKKGSDYDRFMKALTSYKKEGGNKHDDAPDGMTILAENVEFIGLCQNNRTRQVARAR
;
A
#
# COMPACT_ATOMS: atom_id res chain seq x y z
N ILE A 1 -3.15 -2.88 -4.34
CA ILE A 1 -3.03 -4.26 -3.88
C ILE A 1 -1.79 -4.90 -4.48
N ALA A 2 -1.01 -5.58 -3.65
CA ALA A 2 0.14 -6.37 -4.09
C ALA A 2 -0.08 -7.85 -3.75
N LYS A 3 0.00 -8.72 -4.75
CA LYS A 3 0.08 -10.17 -4.57
C LYS A 3 1.54 -10.57 -4.41
N VAL A 4 1.84 -11.37 -3.38
CA VAL A 4 3.21 -11.72 -3.01
C VAL A 4 3.53 -13.15 -3.47
N PHE A 5 4.64 -13.30 -4.20
CA PHE A 5 5.17 -14.61 -4.58
C PHE A 5 6.70 -14.62 -4.33
N GLY A 6 7.12 -15.30 -3.28
CA GLY A 6 8.50 -15.24 -2.81
C GLY A 6 8.91 -13.82 -2.41
N THR A 7 9.90 -13.26 -3.09
CA THR A 7 10.38 -11.90 -2.88
C THR A 7 9.82 -10.89 -3.90
N LYS A 8 8.87 -11.30 -4.73
CA LYS A 8 8.26 -10.49 -5.78
C LYS A 8 6.87 -10.02 -5.37
N TYR A 9 6.55 -8.78 -5.69
CA TYR A 9 5.29 -8.09 -5.36
C TYR A 9 4.62 -7.64 -6.65
N PHE A 10 3.56 -8.35 -7.03
CA PHE A 10 2.80 -8.06 -8.24
C PHE A 10 1.68 -7.09 -7.90
N ILE A 11 1.76 -5.87 -8.41
CA ILE A 11 0.75 -4.82 -8.21
C ILE A 11 -0.41 -5.11 -9.16
N THR A 12 -1.47 -5.71 -8.64
CA THR A 12 -2.61 -6.18 -9.45
C THR A 12 -3.74 -5.19 -9.52
N ASP A 13 -3.95 -4.44 -8.44
CA ASP A 13 -5.09 -3.53 -8.32
C ASP A 13 -4.66 -2.24 -7.64
N VAL A 14 -5.24 -1.14 -8.07
CA VAL A 14 -4.95 0.19 -7.55
C VAL A 14 -6.26 0.97 -7.41
N LEU A 15 -6.46 1.60 -6.27
CA LEU A 15 -7.46 2.63 -6.05
C LEU A 15 -6.71 3.97 -6.01
N PHE A 16 -6.84 4.77 -7.07
CA PHE A 16 -6.14 6.05 -7.23
C PHE A 16 -7.13 7.14 -7.66
N THR A 17 -7.78 7.72 -6.68
CA THR A 17 -8.90 8.65 -6.87
C THR A 17 -8.71 9.93 -6.05
N LYS A 18 -9.41 10.99 -6.47
CA LYS A 18 -9.57 12.25 -5.73
C LYS A 18 -10.96 12.37 -5.08
N ASP A 19 -11.72 11.29 -5.08
CA ASP A 19 -13.03 11.24 -4.45
C ASP A 19 -12.92 11.52 -2.94
N ASN A 20 -13.99 12.01 -2.35
CA ASN A 20 -14.08 12.20 -0.92
C ASN A 20 -14.13 10.86 -0.15
N VAL A 21 -14.06 10.92 1.17
CA VAL A 21 -14.00 9.75 2.06
C VAL A 21 -15.25 8.88 1.93
N GLU A 22 -16.44 9.47 1.76
CA GLU A 22 -17.72 8.74 1.64
C GLU A 22 -17.74 7.81 0.41
N ILE A 23 -17.02 8.16 -0.64
CA ILE A 23 -16.86 7.35 -1.86
C ILE A 23 -15.66 6.41 -1.76
N THR A 24 -14.55 6.91 -1.23
CA THR A 24 -13.28 6.16 -1.19
C THR A 24 -13.33 5.01 -0.18
N GLU A 25 -13.95 5.21 0.98
CA GLU A 25 -14.04 4.19 2.03
C GLU A 25 -14.76 2.92 1.56
N PRO A 26 -16.00 2.96 1.01
CA PRO A 26 -16.66 1.76 0.51
C PRO A 26 -15.93 1.11 -0.68
N LYS A 27 -15.31 1.91 -1.57
CA LYS A 27 -14.49 1.36 -2.66
C LYS A 27 -13.29 0.57 -2.13
N LEU A 28 -12.61 1.10 -1.10
CA LEU A 28 -11.49 0.42 -0.47
C LEU A 28 -11.94 -0.86 0.24
N VAL A 29 -13.05 -0.83 0.95
CA VAL A 29 -13.62 -2.02 1.61
C VAL A 29 -13.94 -3.09 0.57
N SER A 30 -14.61 -2.74 -0.54
CA SER A 30 -14.88 -3.68 -1.64
C SER A 30 -13.60 -4.27 -2.18
N LEU A 31 -12.59 -3.45 -2.46
CA LEU A 31 -11.29 -3.90 -2.96
C LEU A 31 -10.59 -4.88 -2.01
N ILE A 32 -10.65 -4.65 -0.70
CA ILE A 32 -10.10 -5.57 0.33
C ILE A 32 -10.81 -6.92 0.27
N LEU A 33 -12.15 -6.91 0.19
CA LEU A 33 -12.97 -8.12 0.18
C LEU A 33 -12.75 -8.93 -1.11
N ASP A 34 -12.82 -8.26 -2.26
CA ASP A 34 -12.71 -8.87 -3.59
C ASP A 34 -11.33 -9.52 -3.81
N THR A 35 -10.28 -8.89 -3.28
CA THR A 35 -8.91 -9.38 -3.41
C THR A 35 -8.45 -10.27 -2.26
N ARG A 36 -9.29 -10.43 -1.21
CA ARG A 36 -8.95 -11.14 0.04
C ARG A 36 -7.63 -10.64 0.63
N CYS A 37 -7.51 -9.34 0.77
CA CYS A 37 -6.30 -8.70 1.28
C CYS A 37 -6.03 -9.09 2.73
N ASP A 38 -4.89 -9.73 3.01
CA ASP A 38 -4.54 -10.21 4.36
C ASP A 38 -4.00 -9.10 5.26
N ASN A 39 -3.32 -8.11 4.69
CA ASN A 39 -2.63 -7.08 5.44
C ASN A 39 -2.65 -5.74 4.72
N MET A 40 -2.99 -4.68 5.44
CA MET A 40 -3.04 -3.33 4.92
C MET A 40 -2.43 -2.34 5.91
N ARG A 41 -1.64 -1.41 5.41
CA ARG A 41 -1.19 -0.23 6.13
C ARG A 41 -1.89 1.02 5.60
N ILE A 42 -2.45 1.79 6.50
CA ILE A 42 -3.06 3.10 6.22
C ILE A 42 -2.25 4.14 6.98
N GLU A 43 -1.87 5.21 6.30
CA GLU A 43 -1.24 6.36 6.96
C GLU A 43 -2.24 7.04 7.88
N SER A 44 -1.86 7.29 9.14
CA SER A 44 -2.78 7.79 10.17
C SER A 44 -2.71 9.31 10.38
N ASN A 45 -1.93 10.03 9.60
CA ASN A 45 -1.87 11.48 9.61
C ASN A 45 -3.19 12.08 9.07
N ASN A 46 -3.50 13.31 9.44
CA ASN A 46 -4.59 14.10 8.84
C ASN A 46 -5.94 13.37 8.69
N GLY A 47 -6.41 12.73 9.76
CA GLY A 47 -7.69 11.99 9.71
C GLY A 47 -7.60 10.52 9.28
N GLY A 48 -6.46 10.07 8.77
CA GLY A 48 -6.25 8.68 8.33
C GLY A 48 -6.47 7.64 9.43
N ARG A 49 -6.33 8.01 10.71
CA ARG A 49 -6.64 7.13 11.85
C ARG A 49 -8.14 6.78 11.92
N ILE A 50 -9.01 7.77 11.72
CA ILE A 50 -10.47 7.57 11.73
C ILE A 50 -10.87 6.74 10.52
N PHE A 51 -10.36 7.08 9.34
CA PHE A 51 -10.55 6.32 8.10
C PHE A 51 -10.16 4.85 8.27
N ALA A 52 -8.97 4.56 8.81
CA ALA A 52 -8.52 3.19 9.07
C ALA A 52 -9.42 2.44 10.05
N LEU A 53 -9.96 3.14 11.07
CA LEU A 53 -10.89 2.54 12.03
C LEU A 53 -12.22 2.16 11.36
N ASN A 54 -12.76 3.02 10.51
CA ASN A 54 -14.01 2.77 9.78
C ASN A 54 -13.83 1.60 8.80
N VAL A 55 -12.79 1.60 7.99
CA VAL A 55 -12.47 0.50 7.07
C VAL A 55 -12.34 -0.82 7.85
N ARG A 56 -11.63 -0.83 8.99
CA ARG A 56 -11.50 -2.03 9.84
C ARG A 56 -12.84 -2.54 10.35
N LYS A 57 -13.73 -1.65 10.81
CA LYS A 57 -15.07 -2.00 11.26
C LYS A 57 -15.89 -2.61 10.12
N ALA A 58 -15.87 -2.00 8.94
CA ALA A 58 -16.63 -2.45 7.78
C ALA A 58 -16.15 -3.82 7.27
N VAL A 59 -14.84 -4.05 7.19
CA VAL A 59 -14.25 -5.34 6.79
C VAL A 59 -14.59 -6.43 7.82
N LYS A 60 -14.46 -6.14 9.12
CA LYS A 60 -14.83 -7.07 10.20
C LYS A 60 -16.30 -7.46 10.17
N ALA A 61 -17.19 -6.52 9.85
CA ALA A 61 -18.63 -6.77 9.74
C ALA A 61 -18.99 -7.75 8.60
N LYS A 62 -18.09 -7.95 7.64
CA LYS A 62 -18.19 -8.94 6.55
C LYS A 62 -17.51 -10.28 6.88
N ASN A 63 -17.08 -10.49 8.13
CA ASN A 63 -16.35 -11.67 8.60
C ASN A 63 -15.02 -11.93 7.89
N GLU A 64 -14.44 -10.91 7.24
CA GLU A 64 -13.12 -11.03 6.59
C GLU A 64 -11.97 -10.72 7.56
N LYS A 65 -10.86 -11.43 7.37
CA LYS A 65 -9.67 -11.34 8.20
C LYS A 65 -8.58 -10.52 7.48
N CYS A 66 -8.67 -9.21 7.57
CA CYS A 66 -7.61 -8.32 7.12
C CYS A 66 -6.98 -7.59 8.31
N ILE A 67 -5.66 -7.65 8.44
CA ILE A 67 -4.91 -6.90 9.46
C ILE A 67 -4.71 -5.47 8.95
N ILE A 68 -5.54 -4.53 9.42
CA ILE A 68 -5.46 -3.13 9.03
C ILE A 68 -4.69 -2.35 10.11
N GLN A 69 -3.54 -1.80 9.74
CA GLN A 69 -2.68 -1.01 10.62
C GLN A 69 -2.76 0.47 10.26
N ALA A 70 -3.06 1.30 11.26
CA ALA A 70 -2.94 2.75 11.16
C ALA A 70 -1.59 3.17 11.73
N LYS A 71 -0.71 3.76 10.90
CA LYS A 71 0.62 4.21 11.35
C LYS A 71 0.89 5.63 10.90
N PRO A 72 1.37 6.51 11.79
CA PRO A 72 1.78 7.85 11.40
C PRO A 72 3.08 7.77 10.58
N THR A 73 3.26 8.76 9.73
CA THR A 73 4.50 9.01 8.99
C THR A 73 5.05 10.35 9.42
N THR A 74 6.28 10.38 9.91
CA THR A 74 6.94 11.58 10.44
C THR A 74 8.16 12.03 9.63
N ALA A 75 8.74 11.12 8.85
CA ALA A 75 9.91 11.41 8.03
C ALA A 75 9.53 12.18 6.75
N ASN A 76 10.49 12.94 6.23
CA ASN A 76 10.33 13.67 4.97
C ASN A 76 9.94 12.73 3.82
N LYS A 77 8.89 13.08 3.10
CA LYS A 77 8.28 12.26 2.04
C LYS A 77 9.25 11.97 0.90
N GLU A 78 9.95 12.99 0.39
CA GLU A 78 10.90 12.83 -0.71
C GLU A 78 12.06 11.90 -0.35
N THR A 79 12.61 12.08 0.85
CA THR A 79 13.67 11.21 1.37
C THR A 79 13.23 9.76 1.45
N ARG A 80 12.01 9.50 1.95
CA ARG A 80 11.45 8.15 2.03
C ARG A 80 11.29 7.51 0.66
N ILE A 81 10.73 8.26 -0.32
CA ILE A 81 10.55 7.80 -1.69
C ILE A 81 11.91 7.41 -2.30
N LEU A 82 12.92 8.26 -2.15
CA LEU A 82 14.26 7.99 -2.68
C LEU A 82 14.89 6.74 -2.05
N LEU A 83 14.81 6.59 -0.73
CA LEU A 83 15.35 5.44 -0.01
C LEU A 83 14.69 4.11 -0.43
N LYS A 84 13.39 4.12 -0.73
CA LYS A 84 12.65 2.90 -1.12
C LYS A 84 12.62 2.64 -2.62
N SER A 85 13.01 3.60 -3.45
CA SER A 85 12.96 3.48 -4.91
C SER A 85 13.74 2.28 -5.46
N GLY A 86 14.91 1.98 -4.91
CA GLY A 86 15.72 0.83 -5.29
C GLY A 86 15.05 -0.50 -4.97
N TRP A 87 14.43 -0.61 -3.80
CA TRP A 87 13.68 -1.78 -3.40
C TRP A 87 12.46 -1.99 -4.29
N ILE A 88 11.70 -0.92 -4.57
CA ILE A 88 10.52 -0.95 -5.43
C ILE A 88 10.89 -1.44 -6.83
N LYS A 89 11.94 -0.87 -7.45
CA LYS A 89 12.42 -1.27 -8.77
C LYS A 89 12.84 -2.74 -8.84
N LYS A 90 13.42 -3.28 -7.76
CA LYS A 90 13.92 -4.66 -7.71
C LYS A 90 12.82 -5.68 -7.45
N HIS A 91 11.80 -5.33 -6.68
CA HIS A 91 10.86 -6.30 -6.12
C HIS A 91 9.42 -6.13 -6.61
N CYS A 92 9.02 -4.95 -7.12
CA CYS A 92 7.66 -4.69 -7.55
C CYS A 92 7.52 -4.86 -9.07
N TYR A 93 6.45 -5.54 -9.47
CA TYR A 93 6.08 -5.81 -10.85
C TYR A 93 4.70 -5.25 -11.12
N PHE A 94 4.55 -4.55 -12.22
CA PHE A 94 3.32 -3.87 -12.61
C PHE A 94 2.73 -4.54 -13.84
N LEU A 95 1.42 -4.35 -14.07
CA LEU A 95 0.76 -4.74 -15.30
C LEU A 95 1.40 -4.00 -16.49
N ALA A 96 1.56 -4.68 -17.61
CA ALA A 96 2.07 -4.08 -18.81
C ALA A 96 1.06 -3.10 -19.43
N GLU A 97 1.53 -2.17 -20.23
CA GLU A 97 0.66 -1.30 -21.01
C GLU A 97 -0.24 -2.15 -21.93
N GLY A 98 -1.56 -1.92 -21.85
CA GLY A 98 -2.56 -2.74 -22.54
C GLY A 98 -3.26 -3.78 -21.64
N GLU A 99 -2.68 -4.16 -20.49
CA GLU A 99 -3.34 -5.03 -19.51
C GLU A 99 -4.28 -4.27 -18.56
N TYR A 100 -4.27 -2.95 -18.59
CA TYR A 100 -5.19 -2.10 -17.85
C TYR A 100 -5.87 -1.07 -18.76
N LYS A 101 -7.09 -0.70 -18.39
CA LYS A 101 -7.89 0.24 -19.18
C LYS A 101 -7.30 1.65 -19.10
N LYS A 102 -7.13 2.31 -20.25
CA LYS A 102 -6.75 3.74 -20.34
C LYS A 102 -7.75 4.61 -19.57
N GLY A 103 -7.26 5.53 -18.76
CA GLY A 103 -8.06 6.41 -17.89
C GLY A 103 -8.55 5.74 -16.60
N SER A 104 -8.23 4.46 -16.34
CA SER A 104 -8.52 3.80 -15.06
C SER A 104 -7.65 4.34 -13.93
N ASP A 105 -7.96 3.93 -12.70
CA ASP A 105 -7.13 4.23 -11.53
C ASP A 105 -5.70 3.72 -11.72
N TYR A 106 -5.55 2.53 -12.29
CA TYR A 106 -4.26 1.95 -12.58
C TYR A 106 -3.45 2.78 -13.59
N ASP A 107 -4.06 3.23 -14.69
CA ASP A 107 -3.43 4.09 -15.69
C ASP A 107 -2.98 5.43 -15.09
N ARG A 108 -3.85 6.07 -14.29
CA ARG A 108 -3.51 7.33 -13.61
C ARG A 108 -2.37 7.15 -12.61
N PHE A 109 -2.41 6.06 -11.86
CA PHE A 109 -1.35 5.69 -10.92
C PHE A 109 -0.02 5.48 -11.65
N MET A 110 0.02 4.70 -12.73
CA MET A 110 1.25 4.45 -13.49
C MET A 110 1.83 5.72 -14.08
N LYS A 111 1.00 6.60 -14.62
CA LYS A 111 1.45 7.93 -15.11
C LYS A 111 2.05 8.78 -13.98
N ALA A 112 1.43 8.81 -12.81
CA ALA A 112 1.95 9.54 -11.66
C ALA A 112 3.27 8.94 -11.15
N LEU A 113 3.36 7.60 -11.10
CA LEU A 113 4.54 6.89 -10.63
C LEU A 113 5.74 7.07 -11.57
N THR A 114 5.54 6.93 -12.89
CA THR A 114 6.61 7.01 -13.89
C THR A 114 7.04 8.44 -14.22
N SER A 115 6.19 9.44 -13.96
CA SER A 115 6.53 10.86 -14.15
C SER A 115 7.28 11.48 -12.97
N TYR A 116 7.45 10.77 -11.87
CA TYR A 116 8.15 11.27 -10.68
C TYR A 116 9.64 11.51 -10.95
N LYS A 117 10.14 12.70 -10.64
CA LYS A 117 11.52 13.13 -10.85
C LYS A 117 12.27 13.26 -9.52
N LYS A 118 13.51 12.78 -9.50
CA LYS A 118 14.38 12.86 -8.32
C LYS A 118 14.77 14.29 -7.97
N GLU A 119 14.86 15.15 -8.97
CA GLU A 119 15.33 16.53 -8.82
C GLU A 119 14.28 17.47 -8.18
N GLY A 120 13.12 16.93 -7.78
CA GLY A 120 12.05 17.72 -7.18
C GLY A 120 11.10 18.34 -8.23
N GLY A 121 10.26 19.28 -7.76
CA GLY A 121 9.26 19.93 -8.64
C GLY A 121 8.10 19.03 -9.03
N ASN A 122 7.87 17.93 -8.31
CA ASN A 122 6.80 16.99 -8.58
C ASN A 122 5.45 17.58 -8.14
N LYS A 123 4.50 17.69 -9.07
CA LYS A 123 3.13 18.13 -8.76
C LYS A 123 2.31 17.06 -8.02
N HIS A 124 2.67 15.78 -8.23
CA HIS A 124 1.96 14.63 -7.69
C HIS A 124 2.99 13.59 -7.25
N ASP A 125 3.01 13.29 -5.97
CA ASP A 125 3.92 12.33 -5.33
C ASP A 125 3.17 11.21 -4.59
N ASP A 126 1.83 11.16 -4.74
CA ASP A 126 0.99 10.19 -4.03
C ASP A 126 1.22 8.75 -4.48
N ALA A 127 1.49 8.53 -5.77
CA ALA A 127 1.77 7.20 -6.30
C ALA A 127 3.11 6.64 -5.78
N PRO A 128 4.26 7.34 -5.88
CA PRO A 128 5.52 6.87 -5.30
C PRO A 128 5.48 6.78 -3.77
N ASP A 129 4.74 7.66 -3.08
CA ASP A 129 4.57 7.55 -1.64
C ASP A 129 3.75 6.33 -1.24
N GLY A 130 2.67 6.02 -1.93
CA GLY A 130 1.91 4.80 -1.75
C GLY A 130 2.77 3.53 -1.92
N MET A 131 3.66 3.50 -2.91
CA MET A 131 4.62 2.43 -3.10
C MET A 131 5.67 2.37 -1.98
N THR A 132 6.04 3.52 -1.43
CA THR A 132 6.93 3.60 -0.26
C THR A 132 6.28 3.01 0.98
N ILE A 133 5.00 3.33 1.22
CA ILE A 133 4.21 2.75 2.32
C ILE A 133 4.10 1.22 2.18
N LEU A 134 3.93 0.70 0.95
CA LEU A 134 3.96 -0.74 0.69
C LEU A 134 5.31 -1.36 1.08
N ALA A 135 6.43 -0.78 0.64
CA ALA A 135 7.76 -1.28 0.96
C ALA A 135 8.02 -1.31 2.47
N GLU A 136 7.65 -0.26 3.19
CA GLU A 136 7.76 -0.17 4.65
C GLU A 136 6.86 -1.19 5.37
N ASN A 137 5.67 -1.47 4.82
CA ASN A 137 4.77 -2.48 5.39
C ASN A 137 5.35 -3.89 5.26
N VAL A 138 5.94 -4.20 4.13
CA VAL A 138 6.61 -5.49 3.87
C VAL A 138 7.78 -5.71 4.84
N GLU A 139 8.63 -4.72 5.04
CA GLU A 139 9.73 -4.80 6.01
C GLU A 139 9.22 -5.07 7.43
N PHE A 140 8.16 -4.39 7.83
CA PHE A 140 7.54 -4.57 9.14
C PHE A 140 6.98 -5.98 9.33
N ILE A 141 6.29 -6.53 8.33
CA ILE A 141 5.75 -7.91 8.39
C ILE A 141 6.89 -8.91 8.51
N GLY A 142 7.96 -8.75 7.73
CA GLY A 142 9.16 -9.60 7.79
C GLY A 142 9.82 -9.59 9.17
N LEU A 143 9.93 -8.43 9.81
CA LEU A 143 10.46 -8.31 11.18
C LEU A 143 9.57 -9.00 12.21
N CYS A 144 8.25 -8.91 12.09
CA CYS A 144 7.31 -9.58 12.97
C CYS A 144 7.38 -11.11 12.86
N GLN A 145 7.54 -11.64 11.66
CA GLN A 145 7.69 -13.08 11.43
C GLN A 145 9.01 -13.61 12.01
N ASN A 146 10.11 -12.92 11.77
CA ASN A 146 11.42 -13.28 12.31
C ASN A 146 11.45 -13.28 13.84
N ASN A 147 10.77 -12.34 14.50
CA ASN A 147 10.69 -12.30 15.95
C ASN A 147 9.86 -13.44 16.53
N ARG A 148 8.77 -13.85 15.86
CA ARG A 148 7.98 -15.04 16.27
C ARG A 148 8.82 -16.30 16.19
N THR A 149 9.57 -16.50 15.11
CA THR A 149 10.46 -17.67 14.94
C THR A 149 11.55 -17.70 16.01
N ARG A 150 12.14 -16.56 16.37
CA ARG A 150 13.14 -16.47 17.44
C ARG A 150 12.57 -16.77 18.84
N GLN A 151 11.33 -16.36 19.12
CA GLN A 151 10.68 -16.68 20.41
C GLN A 151 10.35 -18.16 20.53
N VAL A 152 9.89 -18.81 19.47
CA VAL A 152 9.64 -20.27 19.47
C VAL A 152 10.94 -21.06 19.62
N ALA A 153 12.05 -20.61 19.02
CA ALA A 153 13.36 -21.27 19.16
C ALA A 153 13.97 -21.12 20.57
N ARG A 154 13.59 -20.06 21.32
CA ARG A 154 14.03 -19.87 22.73
C ARG A 154 13.17 -20.61 23.75
N ALA A 155 12.00 -21.09 23.36
CA ALA A 155 11.06 -21.81 24.22
C ALA A 155 11.23 -23.35 24.12
N ARG A 156 12.22 -23.84 23.39
CA ARG A 156 12.67 -25.25 23.30
C ARG A 156 14.03 -25.39 23.93
#